data_23a16da002344e9b5378e380c04a2abe
#
_entry.id   23a16da002344e9b5378e380c04a2abe
#
_cell.length_a   1.000
_cell.length_b   1.000
_cell.length_c   1.000
_cell.angle_alpha   90.00
_cell.angle_beta   90.00
_cell.angle_gamma   90.00
#
_symmetry.space_group_name_H-M   'P 1'
#
loop_
_entity.id
_entity.type
_entity.pdbx_description
1 polymer ?
#
loop_
_entity_poly.entity_id
_entity_poly.type
_entity_poly.pdbx_seq_one_letter_code
_entity_poly.pdbx_strand_id
1 'polypeptide(L)'
;MNLEKLKQLIESRYGKAIAFSNECEELSMHIKKTIHAIISPQTLRRLLGFIDDGVLPSKRTLHYISMYCGFQNFQELEFAC
;
A
#
# COMPACT_ATOMS: atom_id res chain seq x y z
N MET A 1 12.95 -4.55 -1.93
CA MET A 1 11.99 -3.87 -1.03
C MET A 1 11.42 -4.86 -0.03
N ASN A 2 11.31 -4.48 1.22
CA ASN A 2 10.76 -5.33 2.26
C ASN A 2 9.24 -5.07 2.37
N LEU A 3 8.43 -6.03 1.93
CA LEU A 3 6.97 -5.88 1.91
C LEU A 3 6.37 -5.81 3.32
N GLU A 4 6.98 -6.47 4.29
CA GLU A 4 6.53 -6.40 5.67
C GLU A 4 6.68 -4.99 6.23
N LYS A 5 7.79 -4.35 5.94
CA LYS A 5 8.03 -2.98 6.37
C LYS A 5 7.13 -2.00 5.63
N LEU A 6 6.86 -2.27 4.36
CA LEU A 6 5.90 -1.50 3.58
C LEU A 6 4.50 -1.58 4.20
N LYS A 7 4.08 -2.76 4.63
CA LYS A 7 2.81 -2.93 5.33
C LYS A 7 2.76 -2.08 6.59
N GLN A 8 3.84 -2.06 7.37
CA GLN A 8 3.91 -1.25 8.59
C GLN A 8 3.76 0.24 8.29
N LEU A 9 4.38 0.71 7.21
CA LEU A 9 4.27 2.11 6.80
C LEU A 9 2.84 2.46 6.39
N ILE A 10 2.19 1.57 5.65
CA ILE A 10 0.81 1.75 5.23
C ILE A 10 -0.12 1.77 6.45
N GLU A 11 0.07 0.84 7.38
CA GLU A 11 -0.73 0.79 8.60
C GLU A 11 -0.54 2.04 9.45
N SER A 12 0.68 2.54 9.52
CA SER A 12 0.98 3.77 10.25
C SER A 12 0.23 4.97 9.67
N ARG A 13 0.19 5.06 8.34
CA ARG A 13 -0.55 6.14 7.68
C ARG A 13 -2.06 5.97 7.82
N TYR A 14 -2.54 4.72 7.72
CA TYR A 14 -3.96 4.40 7.84
C TYR A 14 -4.48 4.62 9.27
N GLY A 15 -3.62 4.43 10.25
CA GLY A 15 -3.94 4.67 11.65
C GLY A 15 -4.38 3.44 12.43
N LYS A 16 -4.38 2.26 11.79
CA LYS A 16 -4.69 1.01 12.46
C LYS A 16 -4.08 -0.17 11.71
N ALA A 17 -3.93 -1.30 12.41
CA ALA A 17 -3.44 -2.53 11.80
C ALA A 17 -4.46 -3.09 10.80
N ILE A 18 -3.96 -3.70 9.74
CA ILE A 18 -4.78 -4.35 8.72
C ILE A 18 -4.61 -5.85 8.89
N ALA A 19 -5.57 -6.48 9.59
CA ALA A 19 -5.49 -7.88 9.97
C ALA A 19 -6.22 -8.81 9.00
N PHE A 20 -7.21 -8.30 8.25
CA PHE A 20 -8.07 -9.12 7.39
C PHE A 20 -8.09 -8.59 5.96
N SER A 21 -8.22 -9.51 5.00
CA SER A 21 -8.20 -9.15 3.59
C SER A 21 -9.36 -8.23 3.16
N ASN A 22 -10.50 -8.34 3.82
CA ASN A 22 -11.65 -7.47 3.51
C ASN A 22 -11.42 -6.01 3.92
N GLU A 23 -10.47 -5.75 4.81
CA GLU A 23 -10.12 -4.38 5.18
C GLU A 23 -9.43 -3.63 4.04
N CYS A 24 -8.94 -4.34 3.04
CA CYS A 24 -8.33 -3.71 1.87
C CYS A 24 -9.33 -2.87 1.07
N GLU A 25 -10.62 -3.16 1.15
CA GLU A 25 -11.64 -2.35 0.51
C GLU A 25 -11.72 -0.97 1.14
N GLU A 26 -11.73 -0.90 2.47
CA GLU A 26 -11.71 0.36 3.20
C GLU A 26 -10.41 1.11 2.98
N LEU A 27 -9.30 0.40 2.97
CA LEU A 27 -7.99 1.00 2.70
C LEU A 27 -7.96 1.63 1.31
N SER A 28 -8.50 0.95 0.30
CA SER A 28 -8.59 1.48 -1.05
C SER A 28 -9.36 2.81 -1.08
N MET A 29 -10.48 2.88 -0.36
CA MET A 29 -11.26 4.10 -0.25
C MET A 29 -10.49 5.21 0.46
N HIS A 30 -9.78 4.89 1.52
CA HIS A 30 -8.97 5.85 2.25
C HIS A 30 -7.84 6.42 1.39
N ILE A 31 -7.19 5.57 0.61
CA ILE A 31 -6.15 6.00 -0.32
C ILE A 31 -6.74 6.96 -1.37
N LYS A 32 -7.90 6.62 -1.92
CA LYS A 32 -8.58 7.48 -2.89
C LYS A 32 -8.90 8.85 -2.31
N LYS A 33 -9.35 8.90 -1.06
CA LYS A 33 -9.63 10.18 -0.39
C LYS A 33 -8.38 10.97 -0.08
N THR A 34 -7.27 10.29 0.20
CA THR A 34 -6.04 10.94 0.64
C THR A 34 -5.23 11.49 -0.53
N ILE A 35 -5.08 10.71 -1.60
CA ILE A 35 -4.21 11.08 -2.74
C ILE A 35 -4.95 11.17 -4.07
N HIS A 36 -6.26 10.97 -4.08
CA HIS A 36 -7.11 11.01 -5.28
C HIS A 36 -6.66 10.03 -6.37
N ALA A 37 -6.14 8.88 -5.96
CA ALA A 37 -5.72 7.81 -6.86
C ALA A 37 -6.38 6.50 -6.43
N ILE A 38 -6.67 5.65 -7.43
CA ILE A 38 -7.35 4.39 -7.18
C ILE A 38 -6.34 3.24 -7.22
N ILE A 39 -6.25 2.51 -6.11
CA ILE A 39 -5.55 1.23 -6.04
C ILE A 39 -6.60 0.20 -5.68
N SER A 40 -6.76 -0.84 -6.51
CA SER A 40 -7.81 -1.83 -6.29
C SER A 40 -7.57 -2.60 -5.00
N PRO A 41 -8.62 -3.07 -4.32
CA PRO A 41 -8.47 -3.90 -3.12
C PRO A 41 -7.64 -5.16 -3.39
N GLN A 42 -7.76 -5.74 -4.58
CA GLN A 42 -6.99 -6.92 -4.97
C GLN A 42 -5.49 -6.64 -4.98
N THR A 43 -5.09 -5.50 -5.54
CA THR A 43 -3.69 -5.07 -5.55
C THR A 43 -3.18 -4.87 -4.12
N LEU A 44 -3.99 -4.28 -3.25
CA LEU A 44 -3.63 -4.10 -1.86
C LEU A 44 -3.49 -5.42 -1.12
N ARG A 45 -4.34 -6.40 -1.42
CA ARG A 45 -4.22 -7.74 -0.84
C ARG A 45 -2.89 -8.39 -1.21
N ARG A 46 -2.43 -8.20 -2.45
CA ARG A 46 -1.12 -8.70 -2.87
C ARG A 46 0.02 -8.00 -2.14
N LEU A 47 -0.06 -6.69 -2.04
CA LEU A 47 0.97 -5.89 -1.33
C LEU A 47 1.08 -6.26 0.14
N LEU A 48 -0.05 -6.54 0.78
CA LEU A 48 -0.09 -6.79 2.21
C LEU A 48 0.08 -8.27 2.57
N GLY A 49 0.26 -9.12 1.56
CA GLY A 49 0.55 -10.54 1.80
C GLY A 49 -0.67 -11.43 1.97
N PHE A 50 -1.88 -10.92 1.75
CA PHE A 50 -3.10 -11.75 1.82
C PHE A 50 -3.26 -12.64 0.59
N ILE A 51 -2.66 -12.26 -0.53
CA ILE A 51 -2.63 -13.06 -1.75
C ILE A 51 -1.19 -13.18 -2.19
N ASP A 52 -0.75 -14.43 -2.40
CA ASP A 52 0.60 -14.74 -2.88
C ASP A 52 0.48 -15.48 -4.21
N ASP A 53 0.30 -14.73 -5.28
CA ASP A 53 0.16 -15.27 -6.64
C ASP A 53 1.37 -14.97 -7.52
N GLY A 54 2.45 -14.47 -6.93
CA GLY A 54 3.68 -14.14 -7.66
C GLY A 54 3.60 -12.88 -8.51
N VAL A 55 2.48 -12.17 -8.48
CA VAL A 55 2.33 -10.91 -9.23
C VAL A 55 2.95 -9.78 -8.43
N LEU A 56 3.90 -9.07 -9.04
CA LEU A 56 4.54 -7.92 -8.42
C LEU A 56 3.71 -6.65 -8.66
N PRO A 57 3.73 -5.69 -7.70
CA PRO A 57 3.04 -4.43 -7.90
C PRO A 57 3.67 -3.64 -9.05
N SER A 58 2.83 -2.92 -9.80
CA SER A 58 3.32 -2.05 -10.87
C SER A 58 4.03 -0.83 -10.30
N LYS A 59 4.84 -0.18 -11.13
CA LYS A 59 5.52 1.06 -10.75
C LYS A 59 4.52 2.15 -10.36
N ARG A 60 3.39 2.21 -11.07
CA ARG A 60 2.33 3.17 -10.75
C ARG A 60 1.76 2.92 -9.36
N THR A 61 1.49 1.67 -9.01
CA THR A 61 1.00 1.32 -7.68
C THR A 61 1.99 1.72 -6.60
N LEU A 62 3.26 1.42 -6.80
CA LEU A 62 4.31 1.78 -5.84
C LEU A 62 4.45 3.29 -5.69
N HIS A 63 4.29 4.02 -6.78
CA HIS A 63 4.30 5.49 -6.73
C HIS A 63 3.12 6.02 -5.89
N TYR A 64 1.92 5.49 -6.10
CA TYR A 64 0.76 5.89 -5.31
C TYR A 64 0.93 5.55 -3.84
N ILE A 65 1.47 4.37 -3.54
CA ILE A 65 1.73 3.99 -2.15
C ILE A 65 2.75 4.92 -1.51
N SER A 66 3.80 5.31 -2.23
CA SER A 66 4.78 6.26 -1.69
C SER A 66 4.14 7.61 -1.36
N MET A 67 3.28 8.10 -2.24
CA MET A 67 2.52 9.33 -1.97
C MET A 67 1.62 9.19 -0.76
N TYR A 68 0.93 8.07 -0.65
CA TYR A 68 0.03 7.80 0.46
C TYR A 68 0.78 7.79 1.79
N CYS A 69 1.97 7.21 1.82
CA CYS A 69 2.80 7.13 3.03
C CYS A 69 3.55 8.44 3.34
N GLY A 70 3.40 9.46 2.50
CA GLY A 70 4.01 10.76 2.75
C GLY A 70 5.39 10.94 2.15
N PHE A 71 5.81 10.07 1.26
CA PHE A 71 7.09 10.20 0.55
C PHE A 71 6.90 10.95 -0.77
N GLN A 72 7.95 11.63 -1.24
CA GLN A 72 7.89 12.38 -2.49
C GLN A 72 7.90 11.49 -3.72
N ASN A 73 8.57 10.33 -3.63
CA ASN A 73 8.68 9.39 -4.74
C ASN A 73 8.98 7.99 -4.23
N PHE A 74 8.99 7.04 -5.16
CA PHE A 74 9.24 5.64 -4.85
C PHE A 74 10.63 5.39 -4.27
N GLN A 75 11.63 6.16 -4.71
CA GLN A 75 12.99 5.99 -4.20
C GLN A 75 13.08 6.27 -2.71
N GLU A 76 12.38 7.29 -2.23
CA GLU A 76 12.32 7.57 -0.79
C GLU A 76 11.63 6.43 -0.04
N LEU A 77 10.55 5.88 -0.59
CA LEU A 77 9.86 4.74 0.00
C LEU A 77 10.80 3.54 0.08
N GLU A 78 11.54 3.28 -0.98
CA GLU A 78 12.48 2.17 -1.05
C GLU A 78 13.57 2.29 0.01
N PHE A 79 14.05 3.50 0.26
CA PHE A 79 15.02 3.77 1.32
C PHE A 79 14.44 3.48 2.71
N ALA A 80 13.17 3.79 2.93
CA ALA A 80 12.51 3.58 4.21
C ALA A 80 12.21 2.10 4.47
N CYS A 81 12.10 1.32 3.42
CA CYS A 81 11.90 -0.12 3.50
C CYS A 81 13.21 -0.85 3.38
#